data_05fcf1e9a201506266379cd5a91f5bbd
#
_entry.id   05fcf1e9a201506266379cd5a91f5bbd
#
_cell.length_a   1.000
_cell.length_b   1.000
_cell.length_c   1.000
_cell.angle_alpha   90.00
_cell.angle_beta   90.00
_cell.angle_gamma   90.00
#
_symmetry.space_group_name_H-M   'P 1'
#
loop_
_entity.id
_entity.type
_entity.pdbx_description
1 polymer ?
#
loop_
_entity_poly.entity_id
_entity_poly.type
_entity_poly.pdbx_seq_one_letter_code
_entity_poly.pdbx_strand_id
1 'polypeptide(L)'
;MINRLCKRLNQNIEVRQSLSSLRQEIKDSSKRELLLSWIHDGDLDLSVFLENEDAKTRKNAALLIGDLALSSESDAVFHAYQTEDTRFVKEAYLTALKSLNAAPYVDVFRKRYEE
;
A
#
# COMPACT_ATOMS: atom_id res chain seq x y z
N MET A 1 -1.58 19.36 5.20
CA MET A 1 -1.11 18.12 5.83
C MET A 1 -0.68 17.06 4.82
N ILE A 2 -1.51 16.79 3.78
CA ILE A 2 -1.16 15.80 2.74
C ILE A 2 0.16 16.17 2.04
N ASN A 3 0.32 17.40 1.61
CA ASN A 3 1.55 17.84 0.93
C ASN A 3 2.80 17.61 1.79
N ARG A 4 2.70 17.90 3.07
CA ARG A 4 3.79 17.71 4.01
C ARG A 4 4.16 16.24 4.16
N LEU A 5 3.16 15.38 4.29
CA LEU A 5 3.38 13.93 4.44
C LEU A 5 4.00 13.34 3.17
N CYS A 6 3.52 13.73 2.00
CA CYS A 6 4.08 13.28 0.73
C CYS A 6 5.53 13.73 0.56
N LYS A 7 5.85 14.96 0.95
CA LYS A 7 7.24 15.46 0.91
C LYS A 7 8.14 14.65 1.83
N ARG A 8 7.66 14.31 3.03
CA ARG A 8 8.43 13.47 3.97
C ARG A 8 8.71 12.09 3.38
N LEU A 9 7.70 11.48 2.74
CA LEU A 9 7.89 10.19 2.10
C LEU A 9 8.94 10.26 1.01
N ASN A 10 8.91 11.30 0.17
CA ASN A 10 9.88 11.48 -0.91
C ASN A 10 11.30 11.73 -0.38
N GLN A 11 11.42 12.30 0.81
CA GLN A 11 12.70 12.56 1.46
C GLN A 11 13.14 11.39 2.37
N ASN A 12 12.35 10.32 2.41
CA ASN A 12 12.60 9.15 3.26
C ASN A 12 12.67 9.51 4.75
N ILE A 13 11.83 10.45 5.18
CA ILE A 13 11.77 10.93 6.56
C ILE A 13 10.51 10.39 7.23
N GLU A 14 10.66 9.72 8.38
CA GLU A 14 9.54 9.18 9.17
C GLU A 14 8.53 8.44 8.31
N VAL A 15 9.02 7.55 7.44
CA VAL A 15 8.22 6.90 6.40
C VAL A 15 7.04 6.13 7.00
N ARG A 16 7.30 5.29 8.01
CA ARG A 16 6.24 4.49 8.63
C ARG A 16 5.14 5.35 9.22
N GLN A 17 5.52 6.40 9.97
CA GLN A 17 4.57 7.31 10.60
C GLN A 17 3.81 8.13 9.58
N SER A 18 4.47 8.57 8.52
CA SER A 18 3.84 9.34 7.45
C SER A 18 2.80 8.51 6.71
N LEU A 19 3.11 7.24 6.42
CA LEU A 19 2.14 6.34 5.80
C LEU A 19 0.93 6.10 6.69
N SER A 20 1.15 5.90 7.99
CA SER A 20 0.07 5.72 8.95
C SER A 20 -0.81 6.97 9.04
N SER A 21 -0.20 8.15 9.06
CA SER A 21 -0.93 9.42 9.09
C SER A 21 -1.77 9.61 7.83
N LEU A 22 -1.23 9.26 6.65
CA LEU A 22 -1.97 9.33 5.40
C LEU A 22 -3.21 8.44 5.44
N ARG A 23 -3.12 7.25 6.02
CA ARG A 23 -4.27 6.36 6.15
C ARG A 23 -5.40 6.99 6.95
N GLN A 24 -5.07 7.81 7.96
CA GLN A 24 -6.07 8.54 8.73
C GLN A 24 -6.63 9.73 7.94
N GLU A 25 -5.75 10.47 7.26
CA GLU A 25 -6.14 11.67 6.53
C GLU A 25 -7.09 11.36 5.37
N ILE A 26 -6.92 10.22 4.69
CA ILE A 26 -7.75 9.86 3.53
C ILE A 26 -9.18 9.45 3.90
N LYS A 27 -9.52 9.40 5.17
CA LYS A 27 -10.92 9.28 5.59
C LYS A 27 -11.73 10.51 5.19
N ASP A 28 -11.06 11.65 5.01
CA ASP A 28 -11.62 12.85 4.43
C ASP A 28 -11.47 12.76 2.90
N SER A 29 -12.60 12.87 2.18
CA SER A 29 -12.60 12.67 0.72
C SER A 29 -11.77 13.68 -0.03
N SER A 30 -11.74 14.95 0.41
CA SER A 30 -10.92 15.97 -0.27
C SER A 30 -9.44 15.72 -0.08
N LYS A 31 -9.03 15.24 1.09
CA LYS A 31 -7.64 14.87 1.34
C LYS A 31 -7.24 13.63 0.55
N ARG A 32 -8.16 12.67 0.43
CA ARG A 32 -7.96 11.49 -0.39
C ARG A 32 -7.70 11.86 -1.85
N GLU A 33 -8.50 12.77 -2.40
CA GLU A 33 -8.31 13.22 -3.78
C GLU A 33 -6.98 13.94 -3.99
N LEU A 34 -6.55 14.73 -3.00
CA LEU A 34 -5.26 15.41 -3.06
C LEU A 34 -4.11 14.40 -3.12
N LEU A 35 -4.18 13.36 -2.27
CA LEU A 35 -3.17 12.30 -2.29
C LEU A 35 -3.18 11.56 -3.63
N LEU A 36 -4.34 11.25 -4.17
CA LEU A 36 -4.45 10.59 -5.47
C LEU A 36 -3.84 11.45 -6.59
N SER A 37 -3.97 12.78 -6.50
CA SER A 37 -3.31 13.68 -7.46
C SER A 37 -1.80 13.54 -7.41
N TRP A 38 -1.20 13.48 -6.22
CA TRP A 38 0.24 13.26 -6.07
C TRP A 38 0.69 11.97 -6.76
N ILE A 39 -0.11 10.92 -6.62
CA ILE A 39 0.21 9.61 -7.18
C ILE A 39 0.03 9.60 -8.70
N HIS A 40 -1.10 10.13 -9.20
CA HIS A 40 -1.38 10.14 -10.63
C HIS A 40 -0.43 11.03 -11.41
N ASP A 41 0.04 12.12 -10.80
CA ASP A 41 1.01 13.01 -11.41
C ASP A 41 2.43 12.44 -11.42
N GLY A 42 2.64 11.30 -10.77
CA GLY A 42 3.95 10.67 -10.67
C GLY A 42 4.85 11.28 -9.62
N ASP A 43 4.33 12.15 -8.76
CA ASP A 43 5.10 12.82 -7.71
C ASP A 43 5.27 11.96 -6.46
N LEU A 44 4.50 10.88 -6.34
CA LEU A 44 4.61 9.92 -5.25
C LEU A 44 4.33 8.51 -5.77
N ASP A 45 5.25 7.58 -5.51
CA ASP A 45 5.09 6.17 -5.85
C ASP A 45 5.10 5.33 -4.57
N LEU A 46 3.93 4.82 -4.19
CA LEU A 46 3.78 4.03 -2.97
C LEU A 46 4.41 2.63 -3.08
N SER A 47 4.56 2.12 -4.29
CA SER A 47 5.09 0.77 -4.49
C SER A 47 6.54 0.64 -4.01
N VAL A 48 7.31 1.72 -4.00
CA VAL A 48 8.71 1.68 -3.54
C VAL A 48 8.82 1.29 -2.07
N PHE A 49 7.78 1.58 -1.28
CA PHE A 49 7.79 1.26 0.15
C PHE A 49 7.48 -0.21 0.43
N LEU A 50 7.03 -0.96 -0.57
CA LEU A 50 6.84 -2.41 -0.45
C LEU A 50 8.19 -3.15 -0.36
N GLU A 51 9.28 -2.48 -0.71
CA GLU A 51 10.64 -3.02 -0.61
C GLU A 51 11.41 -2.47 0.59
N ASN A 52 10.77 -1.67 1.44
CA ASN A 52 11.41 -1.08 2.60
C ASN A 52 11.86 -2.16 3.60
N GLU A 53 13.00 -1.94 4.23
CA GLU A 53 13.56 -2.88 5.21
C GLU A 53 12.67 -3.06 6.45
N ASP A 54 11.93 -2.02 6.83
CA ASP A 54 11.06 -2.05 8.00
C ASP A 54 9.72 -2.73 7.65
N ALA A 55 9.43 -3.83 8.34
CA ALA A 55 8.23 -4.63 8.09
C ALA A 55 6.93 -3.82 8.29
N LYS A 56 6.89 -2.96 9.31
CA LYS A 56 5.70 -2.14 9.57
C LYS A 56 5.50 -1.09 8.47
N THR A 57 6.58 -0.59 7.89
CA THR A 57 6.51 0.32 6.74
C THR A 57 5.90 -0.41 5.54
N ARG A 58 6.37 -1.62 5.25
CA ARG A 58 5.81 -2.43 4.16
C ARG A 58 4.32 -2.68 4.36
N LYS A 59 3.93 -3.03 5.59
CA LYS A 59 2.52 -3.24 5.94
C LYS A 59 1.69 -1.98 5.69
N ASN A 60 2.15 -0.85 6.20
CA ASN A 60 1.41 0.42 6.07
C ASN A 60 1.28 0.84 4.60
N ALA A 61 2.31 0.64 3.80
CA ALA A 61 2.27 0.93 2.36
C ALA A 61 1.21 0.08 1.65
N ALA A 62 1.20 -1.22 1.92
CA ALA A 62 0.23 -2.12 1.32
C ALA A 62 -1.20 -1.75 1.70
N LEU A 63 -1.45 -1.46 2.96
CA LEU A 63 -2.78 -1.08 3.43
C LEU A 63 -3.23 0.24 2.84
N LEU A 64 -2.32 1.20 2.69
CA LEU A 64 -2.64 2.49 2.06
C LEU A 64 -2.99 2.30 0.58
N ILE A 65 -2.24 1.48 -0.13
CA ILE A 65 -2.53 1.14 -1.53
C ILE A 65 -3.95 0.55 -1.65
N GLY A 66 -4.29 -0.36 -0.75
CA GLY A 66 -5.63 -0.95 -0.71
C GLY A 66 -6.72 0.06 -0.37
N ASP A 67 -6.47 0.91 0.63
CA ASP A 67 -7.41 1.95 1.05
C ASP A 67 -7.70 2.94 -0.09
N LEU A 68 -6.72 3.20 -0.94
CA LEU A 68 -6.86 4.10 -2.10
C LEU A 68 -7.37 3.38 -3.35
N ALA A 69 -7.56 2.07 -3.28
CA ALA A 69 -8.01 1.23 -4.40
C ALA A 69 -7.17 1.42 -5.67
N LEU A 70 -5.84 1.44 -5.50
CA LEU A 70 -4.89 1.64 -6.60
C LEU A 70 -4.71 0.34 -7.39
N SER A 71 -5.64 0.02 -8.26
CA SER A 71 -5.65 -1.22 -9.04
C SER A 71 -4.39 -1.42 -9.88
N SER A 72 -3.78 -0.33 -10.33
CA SER A 72 -2.53 -0.38 -11.09
C SER A 72 -1.36 -0.95 -10.30
N GLU A 73 -1.47 -0.99 -8.96
CA GLU A 73 -0.44 -1.53 -8.08
C GLU A 73 -0.65 -3.00 -7.73
N SER A 74 -1.67 -3.64 -8.28
CA SER A 74 -2.00 -5.05 -7.97
C SER A 74 -0.82 -5.99 -8.20
N ASP A 75 -0.14 -5.84 -9.33
CA ASP A 75 1.00 -6.71 -9.67
C ASP A 75 2.16 -6.52 -8.71
N ALA A 76 2.44 -5.26 -8.33
CA ALA A 76 3.50 -4.95 -7.37
C ALA A 76 3.20 -5.56 -6.00
N VAL A 77 1.96 -5.45 -5.54
CA VAL A 77 1.53 -6.02 -4.25
C VAL A 77 1.60 -7.55 -4.29
N PHE A 78 1.13 -8.16 -5.37
CA PHE A 78 1.19 -9.62 -5.51
C PHE A 78 2.63 -10.13 -5.53
N HIS A 79 3.51 -9.45 -6.26
CA HIS A 79 4.93 -9.81 -6.29
C HIS A 79 5.55 -9.70 -4.89
N ALA A 80 5.26 -8.63 -4.18
CA ALA A 80 5.74 -8.43 -2.81
C ALA A 80 5.24 -9.52 -1.88
N TYR A 81 3.97 -9.94 -2.04
CA TYR A 81 3.39 -11.04 -1.28
C TYR A 81 4.18 -12.34 -1.47
N GLN A 82 4.55 -12.64 -2.71
CA GLN A 82 5.26 -13.88 -3.03
C GLN A 82 6.63 -13.98 -2.37
N THR A 83 7.27 -12.83 -2.13
CA THR A 83 8.63 -12.78 -1.57
C THR A 83 8.67 -12.41 -0.09
N GLU A 84 7.52 -12.12 0.51
CA GLU A 84 7.46 -11.65 1.90
C GLU A 84 7.57 -12.82 2.88
N ASP A 85 8.43 -12.68 3.88
CA ASP A 85 8.63 -13.68 4.92
C ASP A 85 7.85 -13.40 6.19
N THR A 86 7.47 -12.15 6.44
CA THR A 86 6.81 -11.74 7.67
C THR A 86 5.30 -11.93 7.56
N ARG A 87 4.74 -12.73 8.46
CA ARG A 87 3.33 -13.13 8.40
C ARG A 87 2.35 -11.96 8.43
N PHE A 88 2.53 -11.00 9.34
CA PHE A 88 1.59 -9.89 9.43
C PHE A 88 1.65 -8.97 8.20
N VAL A 89 2.80 -8.91 7.53
CA VAL A 89 2.94 -8.17 6.27
C VAL A 89 2.23 -8.91 5.13
N LYS A 90 2.37 -10.23 5.08
CA LYS A 90 1.63 -11.05 4.10
C LYS A 90 0.13 -10.85 4.22
N GLU A 91 -0.39 -10.81 5.45
CA GLU A 91 -1.80 -10.58 5.70
C GLU A 91 -2.25 -9.21 5.19
N ALA A 92 -1.41 -8.19 5.35
CA ALA A 92 -1.67 -6.85 4.82
C ALA A 92 -1.72 -6.86 3.30
N TYR A 93 -0.82 -7.59 2.65
CA TYR A 93 -0.83 -7.74 1.18
C TYR A 93 -2.11 -8.42 0.69
N LEU A 94 -2.55 -9.46 1.39
CA LEU A 94 -3.82 -10.14 1.05
C LEU A 94 -5.00 -9.20 1.19
N THR A 95 -5.04 -8.41 2.26
CA THR A 95 -6.08 -7.43 2.49
C THR A 95 -6.10 -6.39 1.37
N ALA A 96 -4.92 -5.89 0.99
CA ALA A 96 -4.81 -4.92 -0.11
C ALA A 96 -5.28 -5.51 -1.43
N LEU A 97 -4.89 -6.74 -1.75
CA LEU A 97 -5.28 -7.40 -2.99
C LEU A 97 -6.78 -7.60 -3.08
N LYS A 98 -7.43 -7.93 -1.97
CA LYS A 98 -8.89 -8.01 -1.93
C LYS A 98 -9.55 -6.66 -2.23
N SER A 99 -9.02 -5.59 -1.63
CA SER A 99 -9.51 -4.23 -1.85
C SER A 99 -9.30 -3.77 -3.29
N LEU A 100 -8.24 -4.27 -3.95
CA LEU A 100 -7.92 -3.92 -5.33
C LEU A 100 -8.72 -4.73 -6.35
N ASN A 101 -9.60 -5.63 -5.89
CA ASN A 101 -10.40 -6.48 -6.77
C ASN A 101 -9.51 -7.35 -7.67
N ALA A 102 -8.45 -7.91 -7.11
CA ALA A 102 -7.44 -8.66 -7.86
C ALA A 102 -7.92 -10.09 -8.14
N ALA A 103 -8.99 -10.24 -8.92
CA ALA A 103 -9.62 -11.52 -9.23
C ALA A 103 -8.65 -12.59 -9.74
N PRO A 104 -7.66 -12.27 -10.59
CA PRO A 104 -6.72 -13.30 -11.05
C PRO A 104 -5.92 -13.97 -9.94
N TYR A 105 -5.78 -13.31 -8.79
CA TYR A 105 -5.00 -13.82 -7.68
C TYR A 105 -5.81 -14.54 -6.61
N VAL A 106 -7.13 -14.40 -6.63
CA VAL A 106 -8.02 -14.98 -5.61
C VAL A 106 -7.93 -16.51 -5.61
N ASP A 107 -7.89 -17.13 -6.79
CA ASP A 107 -7.79 -18.59 -6.91
C ASP A 107 -6.47 -19.12 -6.32
N VAL A 108 -5.38 -18.37 -6.46
CA VAL A 108 -4.09 -18.73 -5.88
C VAL A 108 -4.20 -18.77 -4.36
N PHE A 109 -4.88 -17.79 -3.77
CA PHE A 109 -5.06 -17.72 -2.32
C PHE A 109 -5.94 -18.85 -1.81
N ARG A 110 -7.01 -19.18 -2.54
CA ARG A 110 -7.89 -20.30 -2.17
C ARG A 110 -7.15 -21.62 -2.12
N LYS A 111 -6.32 -21.90 -3.12
CA LYS A 111 -5.54 -23.13 -3.16
C LYS A 111 -4.61 -23.26 -1.94
N ARG A 112 -4.02 -22.16 -1.50
CA ARG A 112 -3.13 -22.18 -0.33
C ARG A 112 -3.86 -22.46 0.98
N TYR A 113 -5.09 -21.98 1.11
CA TYR A 113 -5.87 -22.17 2.34
C TYR A 113 -6.58 -23.51 2.39
N GLU A 114 -6.86 -24.12 1.26
CA GLU A 114 -7.53 -25.42 1.18
C GLU A 114 -6.54 -26.60 1.28
N GLU A 115 -5.28 -26.35 1.08
CA GLU A 115 -4.22 -27.34 1.27
C GLU A 115 -3.74 -27.37 2.72
#